data_31c7b5c8fab62db0c3a55e979059d0c4
#
_entry.id   31c7b5c8fab62db0c3a55e979059d0c4
#
_cell.length_a   1.000
_cell.length_b   1.000
_cell.length_c   1.000
_cell.angle_alpha   90.00
_cell.angle_beta   90.00
_cell.angle_gamma   90.00
#
_symmetry.space_group_name_H-M   'P 1'
#
loop_
_entity.id
_entity.type
_entity.pdbx_description
1 polymer ?
#
loop_
_entity_poly.entity_id
_entity_poly.type
_entity_poly.pdbx_seq_one_letter_code
_entity_poly.pdbx_strand_id
1 'polypeptide(L)'
;MKINAEIFRQYDIRGVVDKDLTLETVELLGKGIGTYFRTNDRKEVALGRDCRLSSPRFSEALSKGLLSTGCRITDLGIIPTPLLYFTMYTKNMEAGVIITGSHNPPDYNGFKMMAGKETLYGEAIQYILKIIQDEEFVEEEESSVKKYDIILEYQDYILQNIKLEKKLKVIVDAGNGTAGVVAVPIFQKLGCEVIPLYCEMDGTFPNHHPDPTLPEALEDLIQKVKETEADLGIAYDGDGDRIGVIDDKGHIIWGDMLMVLFSRDILPSNPGAPVISEVKASKVLYDEIEKLGGRPIMWKTGHSLIKKKIKEEKALLAGEMSGHIFFADRFFGFDDAIYTSARLLELLSRSDKKISEMFSDLPQTFNTPEIRIYASDEVKFKIVEDVKKELAQKYPVIDVDGVRAIFPTGWGLVRASNTQEALVLRFEADTEEALKAIQDEVKQAVEKAIQRLEQS
;
A
#
# COMPACT_ATOMS: atom_id res chain seq x y z
N MET A 1 -32.14 5.33 6.44
CA MET A 1 -31.61 3.93 6.43
C MET A 1 -30.38 3.87 7.33
N LYS A 2 -30.21 2.84 8.18
CA LYS A 2 -29.05 2.79 9.09
C LYS A 2 -27.86 2.18 8.36
N ILE A 3 -26.86 3.01 7.97
CA ILE A 3 -25.60 2.51 7.43
C ILE A 3 -24.70 2.05 8.57
N ASN A 4 -23.95 0.96 8.37
CA ASN A 4 -22.93 0.51 9.34
C ASN A 4 -21.76 1.49 9.34
N ALA A 5 -21.54 2.23 10.44
CA ALA A 5 -20.45 3.20 10.56
C ALA A 5 -19.06 2.56 10.58
N GLU A 6 -18.96 1.29 10.96
CA GLU A 6 -17.70 0.58 11.08
C GLU A 6 -17.00 0.32 9.74
N ILE A 7 -17.74 0.41 8.61
CA ILE A 7 -17.13 0.29 7.27
C ILE A 7 -16.31 1.52 6.88
N PHE A 8 -16.53 2.69 7.53
CA PHE A 8 -15.80 3.93 7.29
C PHE A 8 -14.49 3.93 8.08
N ARG A 9 -13.45 3.30 7.49
CA ARG A 9 -12.14 3.14 8.10
C ARG A 9 -11.27 4.39 7.92
N GLN A 10 -10.04 4.35 8.46
CA GLN A 10 -9.12 5.48 8.43
C GLN A 10 -8.68 5.87 7.00
N TYR A 11 -8.54 4.90 6.08
CA TYR A 11 -7.95 5.13 4.75
C TYR A 11 -8.88 4.80 3.59
N ASP A 12 -9.97 4.09 3.84
CA ASP A 12 -10.94 3.65 2.84
C ASP A 12 -12.30 3.35 3.50
N ILE A 13 -13.28 3.02 2.66
CA ILE A 13 -14.54 2.40 3.09
C ILE A 13 -14.41 0.92 2.73
N ARG A 14 -14.66 0.02 3.69
CA ARG A 14 -14.47 -1.42 3.49
C ARG A 14 -15.45 -2.25 4.31
N GLY A 15 -16.01 -3.31 3.69
CA GLY A 15 -16.96 -4.19 4.38
C GLY A 15 -17.14 -5.53 3.67
N VAL A 16 -17.89 -6.41 4.33
CA VAL A 16 -18.28 -7.72 3.79
C VAL A 16 -19.42 -7.54 2.80
N VAL A 17 -19.26 -8.15 1.63
CA VAL A 17 -20.25 -8.13 0.53
C VAL A 17 -21.57 -8.76 1.00
N ASP A 18 -22.69 -8.15 0.62
CA ASP A 18 -24.07 -8.55 0.95
C ASP A 18 -24.42 -8.54 2.46
N LYS A 19 -23.47 -8.25 3.32
CA LYS A 19 -23.68 -8.03 4.75
C LYS A 19 -23.59 -6.54 5.11
N ASP A 20 -22.43 -5.97 4.92
CA ASP A 20 -22.15 -4.55 5.19
C ASP A 20 -22.34 -3.70 3.94
N LEU A 21 -21.99 -4.25 2.79
CA LEU A 21 -22.08 -3.62 1.46
C LEU A 21 -23.15 -4.31 0.63
N THR A 22 -24.43 -3.93 0.86
CA THR A 22 -25.54 -4.27 -0.04
C THR A 22 -25.60 -3.29 -1.21
N LEU A 23 -26.37 -3.58 -2.26
CA LEU A 23 -26.53 -2.66 -3.40
C LEU A 23 -27.13 -1.32 -2.96
N GLU A 24 -28.06 -1.34 -2.03
CA GLU A 24 -28.67 -0.13 -1.45
C GLU A 24 -27.64 0.68 -0.68
N THR A 25 -26.79 0.01 0.12
CA THR A 25 -25.68 0.67 0.84
C THR A 25 -24.72 1.32 -0.14
N VAL A 26 -24.34 0.62 -1.22
CA VAL A 26 -23.39 1.11 -2.22
C VAL A 26 -23.99 2.28 -3.03
N GLU A 27 -25.28 2.26 -3.37
CA GLU A 27 -25.96 3.40 -3.99
C GLU A 27 -25.96 4.61 -3.03
N LEU A 28 -26.23 4.38 -1.76
CA LEU A 28 -26.19 5.42 -0.72
C LEU A 28 -24.79 6.00 -0.53
N LEU A 29 -23.76 5.14 -0.55
CA LEU A 29 -22.36 5.59 -0.59
C LEU A 29 -22.09 6.47 -1.80
N GLY A 30 -22.60 6.10 -2.99
CA GLY A 30 -22.50 6.91 -4.20
C GLY A 30 -23.11 8.31 -4.03
N LYS A 31 -24.28 8.42 -3.38
CA LYS A 31 -24.89 9.72 -3.06
C LYS A 31 -24.05 10.54 -2.09
N GLY A 32 -23.56 9.93 -1.01
CA GLY A 32 -22.70 10.61 -0.03
C GLY A 32 -21.37 11.09 -0.62
N ILE A 33 -20.69 10.22 -1.36
CA ILE A 33 -19.43 10.53 -2.04
C ILE A 33 -19.62 11.61 -3.11
N GLY A 34 -20.67 11.48 -3.93
CA GLY A 34 -21.02 12.45 -4.94
C GLY A 34 -21.36 13.82 -4.34
N THR A 35 -22.11 13.86 -3.25
CA THR A 35 -22.39 15.10 -2.51
C THR A 35 -21.10 15.72 -1.97
N TYR A 36 -20.21 14.92 -1.38
CA TYR A 36 -18.89 15.39 -0.94
C TYR A 36 -18.12 16.03 -2.10
N PHE A 37 -18.09 15.41 -3.27
CA PHE A 37 -17.42 15.97 -4.44
C PHE A 37 -18.07 17.26 -4.91
N ARG A 38 -19.39 17.29 -5.01
CA ARG A 38 -20.17 18.44 -5.50
C ARG A 38 -20.06 19.66 -4.58
N THR A 39 -20.08 19.45 -3.26
CA THR A 39 -19.89 20.54 -2.28
C THR A 39 -18.47 21.10 -2.26
N ASN A 40 -17.52 20.41 -2.90
CA ASN A 40 -16.14 20.84 -3.11
C ASN A 40 -15.85 21.20 -4.59
N ASP A 41 -16.86 21.58 -5.36
CA ASP A 41 -16.78 22.03 -6.76
C ASP A 41 -16.16 20.97 -7.73
N ARG A 42 -16.42 19.69 -7.50
CA ARG A 42 -15.94 18.57 -8.32
C ARG A 42 -17.09 17.84 -8.99
N LYS A 43 -17.06 17.78 -10.33
CA LYS A 43 -18.08 17.10 -11.15
C LYS A 43 -17.50 15.92 -11.93
N GLU A 44 -16.27 16.04 -12.45
CA GLU A 44 -15.64 15.03 -13.30
C GLU A 44 -15.00 13.93 -12.44
N VAL A 45 -15.61 12.75 -12.43
CA VAL A 45 -15.23 11.61 -11.57
C VAL A 45 -14.69 10.46 -12.40
N ALA A 46 -13.45 10.04 -12.18
CA ALA A 46 -12.92 8.79 -12.70
C ALA A 46 -13.41 7.63 -11.81
N LEU A 47 -13.93 6.58 -12.41
CA LEU A 47 -14.41 5.39 -11.71
C LEU A 47 -13.71 4.14 -12.25
N GLY A 48 -12.97 3.45 -11.40
CA GLY A 48 -12.36 2.16 -11.69
C GLY A 48 -12.87 1.06 -10.77
N ARG A 49 -12.55 -0.18 -11.09
CA ARG A 49 -12.85 -1.33 -10.23
C ARG A 49 -11.82 -2.44 -10.36
N ASP A 50 -11.67 -3.26 -9.32
CA ASP A 50 -10.91 -4.51 -9.38
C ASP A 50 -11.71 -5.65 -10.04
N CYS A 51 -11.12 -6.85 -10.07
CA CYS A 51 -11.71 -8.02 -10.71
C CYS A 51 -12.65 -8.85 -9.81
N ARG A 52 -12.94 -8.43 -8.57
CA ARG A 52 -13.82 -9.16 -7.64
C ARG A 52 -15.21 -9.33 -8.23
N LEU A 53 -15.87 -10.45 -7.92
CA LEU A 53 -17.19 -10.79 -8.46
C LEU A 53 -18.27 -9.76 -8.09
N SER A 54 -18.10 -9.06 -6.97
CA SER A 54 -19.01 -8.00 -6.53
C SER A 54 -18.78 -6.66 -7.22
N SER A 55 -17.56 -6.41 -7.76
CA SER A 55 -17.16 -5.09 -8.29
C SER A 55 -18.01 -4.59 -9.46
N PRO A 56 -18.47 -5.42 -10.43
CA PRO A 56 -19.35 -4.93 -11.49
C PRO A 56 -20.69 -4.38 -10.97
N ARG A 57 -21.39 -5.13 -10.13
CA ARG A 57 -22.70 -4.70 -9.56
C ARG A 57 -22.56 -3.52 -8.60
N PHE A 58 -21.43 -3.43 -7.88
CA PHE A 58 -21.11 -2.28 -7.04
C PHE A 58 -20.81 -1.03 -7.87
N SER A 59 -20.14 -1.19 -9.02
CA SER A 59 -19.91 -0.10 -9.97
C SER A 59 -21.23 0.49 -10.49
N GLU A 60 -22.19 -0.36 -10.81
CA GLU A 60 -23.52 0.09 -11.24
C GLU A 60 -24.27 0.85 -10.12
N ALA A 61 -24.31 0.28 -8.91
CA ALA A 61 -25.00 0.91 -7.77
C ALA A 61 -24.33 2.22 -7.35
N LEU A 62 -22.98 2.26 -7.28
CA LEU A 62 -22.23 3.46 -6.95
C LEU A 62 -22.42 4.55 -8.01
N SER A 63 -22.38 4.17 -9.31
CA SER A 63 -22.62 5.09 -10.41
C SER A 63 -23.98 5.73 -10.32
N LYS A 64 -25.03 4.97 -10.00
CA LYS A 64 -26.39 5.49 -9.83
C LYS A 64 -26.45 6.56 -8.74
N GLY A 65 -25.78 6.32 -7.60
CA GLY A 65 -25.68 7.31 -6.52
C GLY A 65 -24.88 8.55 -6.93
N LEU A 66 -23.72 8.40 -7.57
CA LEU A 66 -22.90 9.52 -8.04
C LEU A 66 -23.64 10.37 -9.09
N LEU A 67 -24.31 9.73 -10.05
CA LEU A 67 -25.06 10.42 -11.11
C LEU A 67 -26.22 11.24 -10.55
N SER A 68 -26.91 10.76 -9.51
CA SER A 68 -28.03 11.48 -8.89
C SER A 68 -27.59 12.80 -8.23
N THR A 69 -26.29 12.99 -7.99
CA THR A 69 -25.73 14.23 -7.44
C THR A 69 -25.15 15.15 -8.52
N GLY A 70 -25.35 14.85 -9.81
CA GLY A 70 -24.83 15.63 -10.93
C GLY A 70 -23.35 15.39 -11.24
N CYS A 71 -22.76 14.30 -10.75
CA CYS A 71 -21.41 13.90 -11.16
C CYS A 71 -21.43 13.37 -12.60
N ARG A 72 -20.32 13.61 -13.32
CA ARG A 72 -20.05 13.05 -14.66
C ARG A 72 -18.99 11.98 -14.54
N ILE A 73 -19.31 10.76 -14.92
CA ILE A 73 -18.45 9.59 -14.68
C ILE A 73 -17.65 9.27 -15.94
N THR A 74 -16.32 9.12 -15.76
CA THR A 74 -15.44 8.46 -16.72
C THR A 74 -15.15 7.06 -16.19
N ASP A 75 -15.84 6.03 -16.74
CA ASP A 75 -15.65 4.62 -16.38
C ASP A 75 -14.37 4.09 -17.02
N LEU A 76 -13.39 3.74 -16.18
CA LEU A 76 -12.09 3.18 -16.57
C LEU A 76 -12.14 1.65 -16.68
N GLY A 77 -13.25 1.02 -16.32
CA GLY A 77 -13.39 -0.44 -16.35
C GLY A 77 -12.64 -1.14 -15.22
N ILE A 78 -12.16 -2.37 -15.51
CA ILE A 78 -11.35 -3.14 -14.57
C ILE A 78 -9.89 -2.71 -14.72
N ILE A 79 -9.33 -2.14 -13.66
CA ILE A 79 -7.96 -1.61 -13.62
C ILE A 79 -7.31 -1.85 -12.26
N PRO A 80 -5.97 -1.93 -12.18
CA PRO A 80 -5.24 -1.76 -10.93
C PRO A 80 -5.46 -0.38 -10.29
N THR A 81 -5.40 -0.30 -8.98
CA THR A 81 -5.54 0.96 -8.22
C THR A 81 -4.58 2.07 -8.70
N PRO A 82 -3.29 1.80 -9.00
CA PRO A 82 -2.38 2.82 -9.53
C PRO A 82 -2.86 3.50 -10.81
N LEU A 83 -3.64 2.82 -11.65
CA LEU A 83 -4.15 3.40 -12.89
C LEU A 83 -5.25 4.45 -12.64
N LEU A 84 -6.02 4.33 -11.54
CA LEU A 84 -6.86 5.44 -11.10
C LEU A 84 -5.99 6.66 -10.75
N TYR A 85 -4.95 6.45 -9.94
CA TYR A 85 -4.04 7.54 -9.56
C TYR A 85 -3.38 8.16 -10.78
N PHE A 86 -2.86 7.35 -11.70
CA PHE A 86 -2.28 7.82 -12.97
C PHE A 86 -3.28 8.67 -13.76
N THR A 87 -4.55 8.26 -13.84
CA THR A 87 -5.62 9.02 -14.50
C THR A 87 -5.80 10.39 -13.85
N MET A 88 -5.81 10.45 -12.51
CA MET A 88 -5.96 11.72 -11.77
C MET A 88 -4.78 12.70 -12.01
N TYR A 89 -3.60 12.18 -12.32
CA TYR A 89 -2.42 13.02 -12.58
C TYR A 89 -2.27 13.42 -14.05
N THR A 90 -2.76 12.61 -14.99
CA THR A 90 -2.54 12.81 -16.44
C THR A 90 -3.76 13.31 -17.18
N LYS A 91 -4.95 13.21 -16.61
CA LYS A 91 -6.21 13.69 -17.18
C LYS A 91 -6.81 14.80 -16.31
N ASN A 92 -7.69 15.58 -16.89
CA ASN A 92 -8.40 16.65 -16.18
C ASN A 92 -9.58 16.09 -15.37
N MET A 93 -9.28 15.12 -14.47
CA MET A 93 -10.27 14.58 -13.56
C MET A 93 -10.22 15.35 -12.23
N GLU A 94 -11.40 15.64 -11.68
CA GLU A 94 -11.54 16.43 -10.46
C GLU A 94 -11.67 15.54 -9.21
N ALA A 95 -12.16 14.32 -9.41
CA ALA A 95 -12.30 13.31 -8.37
C ALA A 95 -12.12 11.90 -8.95
N GLY A 96 -11.86 10.93 -8.07
CA GLY A 96 -11.72 9.53 -8.48
C GLY A 96 -12.19 8.58 -7.40
N VAL A 97 -12.76 7.46 -7.83
CA VAL A 97 -13.13 6.34 -6.96
C VAL A 97 -12.67 5.05 -7.61
N ILE A 98 -12.07 4.17 -6.82
CA ILE A 98 -11.85 2.78 -7.24
C ILE A 98 -12.51 1.82 -6.26
N ILE A 99 -13.25 0.87 -6.83
CA ILE A 99 -13.92 -0.20 -6.11
C ILE A 99 -12.94 -1.36 -6.00
N THR A 100 -12.46 -1.62 -4.80
CA THR A 100 -11.48 -2.70 -4.56
C THR A 100 -11.50 -3.18 -3.12
N GLY A 101 -11.29 -4.49 -2.94
CA GLY A 101 -11.00 -5.08 -1.66
C GLY A 101 -9.49 -5.25 -1.40
N SER A 102 -8.60 -4.79 -2.34
CA SER A 102 -7.15 -4.98 -2.29
C SER A 102 -6.79 -6.44 -1.97
N HIS A 103 -6.03 -6.68 -0.92
CA HIS A 103 -5.62 -8.00 -0.43
C HIS A 103 -6.64 -8.69 0.51
N ASN A 104 -7.85 -8.16 0.71
CA ASN A 104 -8.84 -8.82 1.56
C ASN A 104 -9.41 -10.10 0.92
N PRO A 105 -10.02 -11.00 1.71
CA PRO A 105 -10.70 -12.19 1.19
C PRO A 105 -11.74 -11.87 0.08
N PRO A 106 -12.14 -12.86 -0.75
CA PRO A 106 -13.03 -12.63 -1.89
C PRO A 106 -14.40 -12.04 -1.55
N ASP A 107 -14.88 -12.28 -0.34
CA ASP A 107 -16.15 -11.80 0.20
C ASP A 107 -16.12 -10.36 0.75
N TYR A 108 -14.94 -9.69 0.68
CA TYR A 108 -14.78 -8.27 0.99
C TYR A 108 -14.76 -7.42 -0.27
N ASN A 109 -15.16 -6.16 -0.12
CA ASN A 109 -14.91 -5.11 -1.10
C ASN A 109 -14.81 -3.74 -0.41
N GLY A 110 -14.51 -2.68 -1.17
CA GLY A 110 -14.35 -1.35 -0.60
C GLY A 110 -14.20 -0.25 -1.64
N PHE A 111 -13.91 0.96 -1.15
CA PHE A 111 -13.83 2.16 -1.99
C PHE A 111 -12.65 3.02 -1.52
N LYS A 112 -11.65 3.19 -2.41
CA LYS A 112 -10.60 4.19 -2.24
C LYS A 112 -10.99 5.42 -3.05
N MET A 113 -10.81 6.62 -2.50
CA MET A 113 -11.32 7.86 -3.08
C MET A 113 -10.23 8.92 -3.19
N MET A 114 -10.31 9.73 -4.22
CA MET A 114 -9.46 10.91 -4.43
C MET A 114 -10.29 12.17 -4.68
N ALA A 115 -9.81 13.29 -4.15
CA ALA A 115 -10.30 14.63 -4.47
C ALA A 115 -9.13 15.44 -5.06
N GLY A 116 -9.20 15.73 -6.36
CA GLY A 116 -8.02 16.18 -7.10
C GLY A 116 -6.90 15.13 -7.02
N LYS A 117 -5.70 15.57 -6.68
CA LYS A 117 -4.52 14.69 -6.53
C LYS A 117 -4.31 14.20 -5.09
N GLU A 118 -5.33 14.27 -4.24
CA GLU A 118 -5.26 13.89 -2.83
C GLU A 118 -6.15 12.69 -2.55
N THR A 119 -5.59 11.66 -1.90
CA THR A 119 -6.38 10.53 -1.40
C THR A 119 -7.19 10.99 -0.20
N LEU A 120 -8.49 10.65 -0.16
CA LEU A 120 -9.34 10.92 1.00
C LEU A 120 -9.04 9.91 2.11
N TYR A 121 -8.95 10.41 3.35
CA TYR A 121 -8.75 9.60 4.54
C TYR A 121 -9.25 10.34 5.80
N GLY A 122 -9.37 9.64 6.91
CA GLY A 122 -9.69 10.21 8.23
C GLY A 122 -10.96 11.05 8.22
N GLU A 123 -10.83 12.33 8.53
CA GLU A 123 -11.96 13.27 8.66
C GLU A 123 -12.82 13.37 7.40
N ALA A 124 -12.21 13.29 6.20
CA ALA A 124 -12.97 13.34 4.95
C ALA A 124 -13.90 12.14 4.80
N ILE A 125 -13.44 10.95 5.18
CA ILE A 125 -14.26 9.72 5.18
C ILE A 125 -15.37 9.83 6.22
N GLN A 126 -15.08 10.34 7.42
CA GLN A 126 -16.07 10.57 8.47
C GLN A 126 -17.11 11.65 8.08
N TYR A 127 -16.69 12.65 7.31
CA TYR A 127 -17.62 13.66 6.80
C TYR A 127 -18.58 13.07 5.75
N ILE A 128 -18.12 12.14 4.90
CA ILE A 128 -19.02 11.39 3.99
C ILE A 128 -20.05 10.58 4.79
N LEU A 129 -19.63 9.90 5.87
CA LEU A 129 -20.55 9.22 6.77
C LEU A 129 -21.59 10.17 7.34
N LYS A 130 -21.19 11.36 7.77
CA LYS A 130 -22.11 12.36 8.30
C LYS A 130 -23.12 12.81 7.25
N ILE A 131 -22.71 13.13 6.02
CA ILE A 131 -23.62 13.48 4.92
C ILE A 131 -24.70 12.39 4.73
N ILE A 132 -24.28 11.13 4.82
CA ILE A 132 -25.21 9.98 4.66
C ILE A 132 -26.17 9.88 5.85
N GLN A 133 -25.67 10.06 7.08
CA GLN A 133 -26.50 9.97 8.30
C GLN A 133 -27.52 11.11 8.41
N ASP A 134 -27.12 12.30 7.98
CA ASP A 134 -27.97 13.50 8.01
C ASP A 134 -28.89 13.55 6.77
N GLU A 135 -28.74 12.64 5.80
CA GLU A 135 -29.48 12.58 4.52
C GLU A 135 -29.39 13.90 3.72
N GLU A 136 -28.29 14.65 3.89
CA GLU A 136 -28.05 15.95 3.24
C GLU A 136 -27.44 15.77 1.85
N PHE A 137 -28.19 15.21 0.90
CA PHE A 137 -27.69 14.95 -0.45
C PHE A 137 -27.91 16.14 -1.39
N VAL A 138 -26.90 16.39 -2.23
CA VAL A 138 -27.06 17.20 -3.44
C VAL A 138 -27.86 16.37 -4.45
N GLU A 139 -28.87 16.98 -5.07
CA GLU A 139 -29.65 16.39 -6.15
C GLU A 139 -29.52 17.27 -7.39
N GLU A 140 -29.05 16.68 -8.51
CA GLU A 140 -28.88 17.38 -9.78
C GLU A 140 -29.08 16.39 -10.94
N GLU A 141 -29.84 16.80 -11.97
CA GLU A 141 -30.18 15.91 -13.12
C GLU A 141 -29.08 15.85 -14.18
N GLU A 142 -28.21 16.87 -14.29
CA GLU A 142 -27.16 16.94 -15.32
C GLU A 142 -26.02 15.97 -14.98
N SER A 143 -26.09 14.77 -15.56
CA SER A 143 -25.09 13.71 -15.34
C SER A 143 -24.80 12.96 -16.65
N SER A 144 -23.65 12.32 -16.73
CA SER A 144 -23.26 11.52 -17.89
C SER A 144 -22.26 10.44 -17.53
N VAL A 145 -22.22 9.38 -18.34
CA VAL A 145 -21.21 8.31 -18.24
C VAL A 145 -20.52 8.16 -19.59
N LYS A 146 -19.21 8.16 -19.60
CA LYS A 146 -18.39 7.79 -20.76
C LYS A 146 -17.37 6.72 -20.35
N LYS A 147 -16.99 5.84 -21.27
CA LYS A 147 -15.93 4.84 -21.05
C LYS A 147 -14.60 5.38 -21.56
N TYR A 148 -13.53 5.01 -20.87
CA TYR A 148 -12.17 5.38 -21.24
C TYR A 148 -11.18 4.27 -20.89
N ASP A 149 -10.37 3.85 -21.86
CA ASP A 149 -9.28 2.88 -21.64
C ASP A 149 -7.97 3.63 -21.35
N ILE A 150 -7.53 3.56 -20.09
CA ILE A 150 -6.28 4.19 -19.64
C ILE A 150 -5.08 3.24 -19.72
N ILE A 151 -5.30 1.93 -19.90
CA ILE A 151 -4.24 0.91 -19.78
C ILE A 151 -3.13 1.16 -20.80
N LEU A 152 -3.50 1.40 -22.08
CA LEU A 152 -2.51 1.61 -23.13
C LEU A 152 -1.65 2.85 -22.89
N GLU A 153 -2.25 3.95 -22.45
CA GLU A 153 -1.50 5.18 -22.17
C GLU A 153 -0.55 5.00 -20.97
N TYR A 154 -0.97 4.26 -19.94
CA TYR A 154 -0.13 3.92 -18.83
C TYR A 154 1.06 3.04 -19.26
N GLN A 155 0.79 2.02 -20.09
CA GLN A 155 1.86 1.18 -20.64
C GLN A 155 2.87 2.03 -21.44
N ASP A 156 2.38 2.90 -22.33
CA ASP A 156 3.23 3.77 -23.15
C ASP A 156 4.06 4.72 -22.28
N TYR A 157 3.47 5.26 -21.20
CA TYR A 157 4.19 6.11 -20.26
C TYR A 157 5.36 5.36 -19.60
N ILE A 158 5.15 4.13 -19.14
CA ILE A 158 6.23 3.32 -18.55
C ILE A 158 7.30 3.00 -19.60
N LEU A 159 6.92 2.59 -20.81
CA LEU A 159 7.86 2.26 -21.88
C LEU A 159 8.72 3.47 -22.34
N GLN A 160 8.20 4.69 -22.21
CA GLN A 160 8.97 5.91 -22.46
C GLN A 160 9.91 6.26 -21.30
N ASN A 161 9.53 5.93 -20.07
CA ASN A 161 10.24 6.27 -18.85
C ASN A 161 11.36 5.28 -18.50
N ILE A 162 11.17 3.99 -18.80
CA ILE A 162 12.02 2.87 -18.37
C ILE A 162 12.77 2.28 -19.55
N LYS A 163 14.07 1.98 -19.35
CA LYS A 163 14.93 1.32 -20.36
C LYS A 163 15.77 0.24 -19.71
N LEU A 164 15.76 -0.95 -20.31
CA LEU A 164 16.63 -2.04 -19.87
C LEU A 164 17.89 -2.11 -20.72
N GLU A 165 19.03 -2.36 -20.09
CA GLU A 165 20.33 -2.51 -20.75
C GLU A 165 20.65 -3.98 -21.08
N LYS A 166 20.02 -4.93 -20.39
CA LYS A 166 20.12 -6.37 -20.67
C LYS A 166 18.77 -7.06 -20.49
N LYS A 167 18.61 -8.21 -21.15
CA LYS A 167 17.44 -9.08 -20.96
C LYS A 167 17.46 -9.68 -19.56
N LEU A 168 16.32 -9.69 -18.90
CA LEU A 168 16.08 -10.34 -17.60
C LEU A 168 14.99 -11.40 -17.75
N LYS A 169 15.13 -12.50 -17.00
CA LYS A 169 14.08 -13.53 -16.86
C LYS A 169 13.33 -13.30 -15.55
N VAL A 170 12.03 -13.06 -15.65
CA VAL A 170 11.19 -12.63 -14.53
C VAL A 170 9.96 -13.52 -14.40
N ILE A 171 9.70 -14.00 -13.18
CA ILE A 171 8.41 -14.60 -12.86
C ILE A 171 7.50 -13.49 -12.35
N VAL A 172 6.28 -13.41 -12.87
CA VAL A 172 5.28 -12.43 -12.45
C VAL A 172 4.08 -13.15 -11.88
N ASP A 173 3.83 -12.97 -10.60
CA ASP A 173 2.68 -13.52 -9.88
C ASP A 173 1.70 -12.38 -9.56
N ALA A 174 0.52 -12.44 -10.13
CA ALA A 174 -0.52 -11.44 -9.88
C ALA A 174 -1.62 -11.94 -8.92
N GLY A 175 -1.49 -13.14 -8.35
CA GLY A 175 -2.49 -13.72 -7.44
C GLY A 175 -3.91 -13.69 -8.00
N ASN A 176 -4.09 -13.80 -9.32
CA ASN A 176 -5.36 -13.61 -10.04
C ASN A 176 -5.99 -12.20 -9.91
N GLY A 177 -5.22 -11.22 -9.43
CA GLY A 177 -5.63 -9.82 -9.33
C GLY A 177 -5.49 -9.04 -10.65
N THR A 178 -5.53 -7.72 -10.54
CA THR A 178 -5.61 -6.83 -11.72
C THR A 178 -4.25 -6.46 -12.33
N ALA A 179 -3.14 -6.68 -11.62
CA ALA A 179 -1.82 -6.22 -12.07
C ALA A 179 -1.28 -6.99 -13.29
N GLY A 180 -1.55 -8.32 -13.37
CA GLY A 180 -0.94 -9.20 -14.37
C GLY A 180 -1.21 -8.79 -15.81
N VAL A 181 -2.44 -8.40 -16.13
CA VAL A 181 -2.84 -7.97 -17.49
C VAL A 181 -2.20 -6.65 -17.93
N VAL A 182 -1.66 -5.88 -17.00
CA VAL A 182 -0.96 -4.62 -17.26
C VAL A 182 0.55 -4.81 -17.24
N ALA A 183 1.09 -5.46 -16.22
CA ALA A 183 2.54 -5.62 -16.00
C ALA A 183 3.21 -6.56 -17.02
N VAL A 184 2.59 -7.72 -17.31
CA VAL A 184 3.18 -8.71 -18.23
C VAL A 184 3.45 -8.11 -19.62
N PRO A 185 2.49 -7.43 -20.30
CA PRO A 185 2.76 -6.78 -21.57
C PRO A 185 3.84 -5.71 -21.51
N ILE A 186 3.92 -4.94 -20.42
CA ILE A 186 4.97 -3.92 -20.24
C ILE A 186 6.34 -4.60 -20.21
N PHE A 187 6.54 -5.62 -19.37
CA PHE A 187 7.85 -6.25 -19.22
C PHE A 187 8.29 -7.00 -20.47
N GLN A 188 7.35 -7.63 -21.19
CA GLN A 188 7.64 -8.21 -22.50
C GLN A 188 8.09 -7.17 -23.52
N LYS A 189 7.41 -6.00 -23.58
CA LYS A 189 7.80 -4.89 -24.47
C LYS A 189 9.13 -4.25 -24.05
N LEU A 190 9.48 -4.27 -22.76
CA LEU A 190 10.80 -3.86 -22.28
C LEU A 190 11.90 -4.86 -22.60
N GLY A 191 11.57 -6.05 -23.13
CA GLY A 191 12.53 -7.08 -23.57
C GLY A 191 12.80 -8.18 -22.54
N CYS A 192 12.04 -8.26 -21.45
CA CYS A 192 12.15 -9.35 -20.48
C CYS A 192 11.62 -10.67 -21.05
N GLU A 193 12.20 -11.77 -20.58
CA GLU A 193 11.60 -13.09 -20.63
C GLU A 193 10.66 -13.25 -19.45
N VAL A 194 9.35 -13.14 -19.69
CA VAL A 194 8.35 -13.16 -18.63
C VAL A 194 7.68 -14.51 -18.56
N ILE A 195 7.68 -15.13 -17.37
CA ILE A 195 6.90 -16.32 -17.06
C ILE A 195 5.74 -15.86 -16.16
N PRO A 196 4.50 -15.81 -16.68
CA PRO A 196 3.35 -15.42 -15.90
C PRO A 196 2.90 -16.54 -14.97
N LEU A 197 2.56 -16.20 -13.72
CA LEU A 197 1.97 -17.04 -12.71
C LEU A 197 0.70 -16.35 -12.20
N TYR A 198 -0.45 -17.01 -12.32
CA TYR A 198 -1.74 -16.49 -11.86
C TYR A 198 -2.05 -15.07 -12.34
N CYS A 199 -1.66 -14.74 -13.60
CA CYS A 199 -1.84 -13.41 -14.19
C CYS A 199 -3.21 -13.20 -14.88
N GLU A 200 -4.01 -14.23 -15.01
CA GLU A 200 -5.41 -14.11 -15.45
C GLU A 200 -6.27 -13.66 -14.29
N MET A 201 -7.13 -12.66 -14.53
CA MET A 201 -8.00 -12.11 -13.49
C MET A 201 -9.10 -13.11 -13.10
N ASP A 202 -9.18 -13.43 -11.81
CA ASP A 202 -10.26 -14.23 -11.23
C ASP A 202 -10.56 -13.72 -9.81
N GLY A 203 -11.71 -13.05 -9.65
CA GLY A 203 -12.12 -12.45 -8.38
C GLY A 203 -12.46 -13.47 -7.27
N THR A 204 -12.32 -14.77 -7.51
CA THR A 204 -12.39 -15.82 -6.48
C THR A 204 -11.03 -16.11 -5.84
N PHE A 205 -9.92 -15.65 -6.48
CA PHE A 205 -8.53 -15.88 -6.04
C PHE A 205 -8.24 -17.37 -5.75
N PRO A 206 -8.39 -18.27 -6.75
CA PRO A 206 -8.43 -19.70 -6.52
C PRO A 206 -7.09 -20.34 -6.16
N ASN A 207 -5.97 -19.66 -6.43
CA ASN A 207 -4.64 -20.24 -6.25
C ASN A 207 -4.04 -19.91 -4.88
N HIS A 208 -3.98 -18.64 -4.51
CA HIS A 208 -3.56 -18.18 -3.19
C HIS A 208 -4.18 -16.82 -2.87
N HIS A 209 -4.12 -16.44 -1.61
CA HIS A 209 -4.54 -15.12 -1.17
C HIS A 209 -3.63 -14.04 -1.79
N PRO A 210 -4.18 -13.00 -2.46
CA PRO A 210 -3.37 -12.03 -3.19
C PRO A 210 -2.76 -10.97 -2.24
N ASP A 211 -1.90 -11.42 -1.31
CA ASP A 211 -1.19 -10.57 -0.35
C ASP A 211 0.30 -10.94 -0.31
N PRO A 212 1.19 -10.16 -0.96
CA PRO A 212 2.62 -10.45 -1.01
C PRO A 212 3.33 -10.23 0.32
N THR A 213 2.64 -9.82 1.38
CA THR A 213 3.18 -9.73 2.74
C THR A 213 3.12 -11.05 3.50
N LEU A 214 2.42 -12.04 2.96
CA LEU A 214 2.26 -13.37 3.52
C LEU A 214 3.24 -14.35 2.87
N PRO A 215 4.20 -14.93 3.61
CA PRO A 215 5.17 -15.88 3.04
C PRO A 215 4.51 -17.07 2.34
N GLU A 216 3.39 -17.57 2.88
CA GLU A 216 2.62 -18.68 2.30
C GLU A 216 2.02 -18.33 0.93
N ALA A 217 1.71 -17.08 0.66
CA ALA A 217 1.23 -16.62 -0.65
C ALA A 217 2.36 -16.54 -1.70
N LEU A 218 3.61 -16.63 -1.29
CA LEU A 218 4.79 -16.53 -2.15
C LEU A 218 5.45 -17.89 -2.46
N GLU A 219 4.94 -18.99 -1.90
CA GLU A 219 5.57 -20.31 -2.02
C GLU A 219 5.72 -20.76 -3.48
N ASP A 220 4.65 -20.67 -4.28
CA ASP A 220 4.67 -21.04 -5.70
C ASP A 220 5.63 -20.16 -6.51
N LEU A 221 5.67 -18.86 -6.20
CA LEU A 221 6.59 -17.92 -6.83
C LEU A 221 8.05 -18.28 -6.49
N ILE A 222 8.35 -18.56 -5.23
CA ILE A 222 9.69 -19.00 -4.76
C ILE A 222 10.11 -20.28 -5.47
N GLN A 223 9.21 -21.25 -5.53
CA GLN A 223 9.48 -22.52 -6.23
C GLN A 223 9.77 -22.25 -7.71
N LYS A 224 8.94 -21.42 -8.37
CA LYS A 224 9.07 -21.15 -9.80
C LYS A 224 10.36 -20.41 -10.14
N VAL A 225 10.78 -19.45 -9.31
CA VAL A 225 12.09 -18.76 -9.46
C VAL A 225 13.24 -19.79 -9.45
N LYS A 226 13.25 -20.70 -8.47
CA LYS A 226 14.29 -21.74 -8.34
C LYS A 226 14.29 -22.74 -9.49
N GLU A 227 13.10 -23.22 -9.90
CA GLU A 227 12.96 -24.20 -11.00
C GLU A 227 13.42 -23.65 -12.35
N THR A 228 13.20 -22.36 -12.59
CA THR A 228 13.49 -21.74 -13.88
C THR A 228 14.80 -20.98 -13.92
N GLU A 229 15.51 -20.89 -12.79
CA GLU A 229 16.70 -20.05 -12.63
C GLU A 229 16.44 -18.60 -13.09
N ALA A 230 15.27 -18.04 -12.69
CA ALA A 230 14.90 -16.67 -13.01
C ALA A 230 15.79 -15.66 -12.27
N ASP A 231 15.99 -14.49 -12.83
CA ASP A 231 16.74 -13.41 -12.19
C ASP A 231 16.02 -12.89 -10.95
N LEU A 232 14.67 -12.90 -10.97
CA LEU A 232 13.81 -12.55 -9.82
C LEU A 232 12.38 -13.02 -10.02
N GLY A 233 11.62 -13.04 -8.92
CA GLY A 233 10.17 -13.15 -8.89
C GLY A 233 9.54 -11.84 -8.40
N ILE A 234 8.41 -11.46 -8.98
CA ILE A 234 7.63 -10.28 -8.61
C ILE A 234 6.21 -10.73 -8.31
N ALA A 235 5.71 -10.40 -7.11
CA ALA A 235 4.32 -10.63 -6.70
C ALA A 235 3.58 -9.31 -6.54
N TYR A 236 2.28 -9.32 -6.78
CA TYR A 236 1.37 -8.19 -6.57
C TYR A 236 0.23 -8.55 -5.64
N ASP A 237 -0.32 -7.57 -4.95
CA ASP A 237 -1.60 -7.74 -4.28
C ASP A 237 -2.77 -7.61 -5.27
N GLY A 238 -4.00 -7.84 -4.78
CA GLY A 238 -5.18 -7.97 -5.64
C GLY A 238 -5.48 -6.75 -6.52
N ASP A 239 -5.11 -5.55 -6.11
CA ASP A 239 -5.32 -4.31 -6.86
C ASP A 239 -4.01 -3.61 -7.32
N GLY A 240 -2.87 -4.27 -7.13
CA GLY A 240 -1.59 -3.90 -7.77
C GLY A 240 -0.92 -2.66 -7.20
N ASP A 241 -1.21 -2.28 -5.96
CA ASP A 241 -0.54 -1.17 -5.29
C ASP A 241 0.57 -1.62 -4.31
N ARG A 242 0.73 -2.95 -4.10
CA ARG A 242 1.83 -3.54 -3.32
C ARG A 242 2.66 -4.51 -4.15
N ILE A 243 3.98 -4.47 -3.93
CA ILE A 243 4.96 -5.37 -4.53
C ILE A 243 5.56 -6.30 -3.48
N GLY A 244 5.70 -7.58 -3.83
CA GLY A 244 6.60 -8.53 -3.20
C GLY A 244 7.70 -8.94 -4.18
N VAL A 245 8.91 -9.17 -3.70
CA VAL A 245 10.03 -9.55 -4.56
C VAL A 245 10.73 -10.77 -3.98
N ILE A 246 11.07 -11.71 -4.87
CA ILE A 246 11.87 -12.90 -4.57
C ILE A 246 13.18 -12.78 -5.34
N ASP A 247 14.31 -12.97 -4.64
CA ASP A 247 15.63 -12.96 -5.27
C ASP A 247 15.90 -14.24 -6.09
N ASP A 248 17.00 -14.27 -6.83
CA ASP A 248 17.45 -15.40 -7.65
C ASP A 248 17.75 -16.69 -6.85
N LYS A 249 17.76 -16.63 -5.51
CA LYS A 249 17.95 -17.75 -4.60
C LYS A 249 16.65 -18.19 -3.92
N GLY A 250 15.56 -17.43 -4.13
CA GLY A 250 14.26 -17.70 -3.52
C GLY A 250 14.08 -17.10 -2.13
N HIS A 251 14.84 -16.05 -1.77
CA HIS A 251 14.61 -15.30 -0.54
C HIS A 251 13.67 -14.13 -0.80
N ILE A 252 12.82 -13.84 0.18
CA ILE A 252 11.90 -12.69 0.13
C ILE A 252 12.68 -11.42 0.42
N ILE A 253 12.55 -10.42 -0.45
CA ILE A 253 13.07 -9.06 -0.26
C ILE A 253 11.90 -8.17 0.14
N TRP A 254 11.88 -7.75 1.39
CA TRP A 254 10.82 -6.89 1.92
C TRP A 254 10.90 -5.45 1.40
N GLY A 255 9.81 -4.70 1.48
CA GLY A 255 9.69 -3.35 0.94
C GLY A 255 10.76 -2.38 1.44
N ASP A 256 11.15 -2.45 2.72
CA ASP A 256 12.23 -1.62 3.28
C ASP A 256 13.61 -1.96 2.68
N MET A 257 13.87 -3.22 2.35
CA MET A 257 15.10 -3.63 1.66
C MET A 257 15.08 -3.24 0.17
N LEU A 258 13.92 -3.27 -0.49
CA LEU A 258 13.78 -2.71 -1.83
C LEU A 258 14.09 -1.20 -1.83
N MET A 259 13.64 -0.48 -0.80
CA MET A 259 13.94 0.93 -0.61
C MET A 259 15.44 1.22 -0.50
N VAL A 260 16.25 0.30 0.05
CA VAL A 260 17.72 0.40 0.04
C VAL A 260 18.24 0.44 -1.39
N LEU A 261 17.80 -0.49 -2.25
CA LEU A 261 18.22 -0.54 -3.66
C LEU A 261 17.83 0.74 -4.40
N PHE A 262 16.61 1.20 -4.24
CA PHE A 262 16.13 2.42 -4.89
C PHE A 262 16.82 3.68 -4.36
N SER A 263 17.15 3.72 -3.07
CA SER A 263 17.94 4.82 -2.50
C SER A 263 19.34 4.88 -3.09
N ARG A 264 19.98 3.73 -3.31
CA ARG A 264 21.29 3.61 -3.99
C ARG A 264 21.25 4.07 -5.46
N ASP A 265 20.10 3.90 -6.13
CA ASP A 265 19.90 4.37 -7.51
C ASP A 265 19.66 5.89 -7.57
N ILE A 266 18.86 6.44 -6.66
CA ILE A 266 18.37 7.82 -6.72
C ILE A 266 19.30 8.83 -6.06
N LEU A 267 19.80 8.53 -4.87
CA LEU A 267 20.52 9.50 -4.02
C LEU A 267 21.86 9.99 -4.57
N PRO A 268 22.69 9.17 -5.28
CA PRO A 268 23.93 9.66 -5.85
C PRO A 268 23.74 10.84 -6.81
N SER A 269 22.61 10.91 -7.51
CA SER A 269 22.26 12.02 -8.40
C SER A 269 21.44 13.12 -7.71
N ASN A 270 21.01 12.92 -6.48
CA ASN A 270 20.12 13.80 -5.73
C ASN A 270 20.59 13.96 -4.26
N PRO A 271 21.80 14.49 -3.99
CA PRO A 271 22.30 14.62 -2.64
C PRO A 271 21.39 15.50 -1.78
N GLY A 272 21.16 15.11 -0.53
CA GLY A 272 20.27 15.78 0.41
C GLY A 272 18.79 15.51 0.20
N ALA A 273 18.40 14.73 -0.82
CA ALA A 273 17.00 14.44 -1.07
C ALA A 273 16.36 13.66 0.09
N PRO A 274 15.11 14.01 0.46
CA PRO A 274 14.37 13.26 1.46
C PRO A 274 13.92 11.90 0.90
N VAL A 275 14.05 10.87 1.74
CA VAL A 275 13.48 9.54 1.52
C VAL A 275 12.64 9.19 2.75
N ILE A 276 11.39 8.80 2.54
CA ILE A 276 10.43 8.53 3.62
C ILE A 276 10.22 7.04 3.74
N SER A 277 10.26 6.53 4.98
CA SER A 277 9.72 5.19 5.28
C SER A 277 8.96 5.20 6.60
N GLU A 278 8.26 4.12 6.89
CA GLU A 278 7.38 4.05 8.06
C GLU A 278 8.08 3.42 9.26
N VAL A 279 7.50 3.58 10.44
CA VAL A 279 8.11 3.19 11.73
C VAL A 279 8.52 1.72 11.84
N LYS A 280 7.99 0.83 11.00
CA LYS A 280 8.33 -0.60 10.98
C LYS A 280 9.59 -0.92 10.17
N ALA A 281 10.05 0.00 9.33
CA ALA A 281 11.19 -0.24 8.45
C ALA A 281 12.49 -0.48 9.25
N SER A 282 13.36 -1.31 8.67
CA SER A 282 14.67 -1.64 9.24
C SER A 282 15.53 -0.39 9.47
N LYS A 283 16.32 -0.41 10.54
CA LYS A 283 17.35 0.61 10.79
C LYS A 283 18.37 0.68 9.64
N VAL A 284 18.64 -0.45 9.02
CA VAL A 284 19.57 -0.55 7.87
C VAL A 284 19.18 0.41 6.74
N LEU A 285 17.87 0.57 6.46
CA LEU A 285 17.39 1.51 5.45
C LEU A 285 17.77 2.96 5.80
N TYR A 286 17.48 3.39 7.02
CA TYR A 286 17.74 4.77 7.46
C TYR A 286 19.22 5.10 7.47
N ASP A 287 20.05 4.17 7.98
CA ASP A 287 21.51 4.30 7.99
C ASP A 287 22.08 4.37 6.56
N GLU A 288 21.56 3.56 5.62
CA GLU A 288 22.03 3.57 4.24
C GLU A 288 21.65 4.87 3.51
N ILE A 289 20.43 5.41 3.77
CA ILE A 289 20.01 6.72 3.22
C ILE A 289 20.98 7.82 3.70
N GLU A 290 21.31 7.87 4.99
CA GLU A 290 22.27 8.84 5.54
C GLU A 290 23.68 8.68 4.93
N LYS A 291 24.17 7.45 4.84
CA LYS A 291 25.45 7.11 4.23
C LYS A 291 25.53 7.54 2.76
N LEU A 292 24.43 7.48 2.02
CA LEU A 292 24.31 7.95 0.64
C LEU A 292 24.15 9.48 0.52
N GLY A 293 24.13 10.21 1.65
CA GLY A 293 23.96 11.67 1.69
C GLY A 293 22.52 12.12 1.48
N GLY A 294 21.54 11.23 1.63
CA GLY A 294 20.12 11.55 1.66
C GLY A 294 19.64 11.97 3.05
N ARG A 295 18.39 12.42 3.14
CA ARG A 295 17.74 12.77 4.39
C ARG A 295 16.64 11.75 4.73
N PRO A 296 16.88 10.79 5.65
CA PRO A 296 15.87 9.83 6.03
C PRO A 296 14.75 10.49 6.85
N ILE A 297 13.52 10.10 6.58
CA ILE A 297 12.34 10.55 7.34
C ILE A 297 11.54 9.32 7.75
N MET A 298 11.46 9.08 9.05
CA MET A 298 10.58 8.07 9.61
C MET A 298 9.19 8.68 9.80
N TRP A 299 8.15 8.01 9.28
CA TRP A 299 6.79 8.52 9.31
C TRP A 299 5.78 7.47 9.75
N LYS A 300 4.51 7.89 9.79
CA LYS A 300 3.38 7.02 10.14
C LYS A 300 3.12 6.00 9.04
N THR A 301 2.69 4.81 9.44
CA THR A 301 2.19 3.78 8.53
C THR A 301 0.88 4.22 7.89
N GLY A 302 0.75 4.02 6.58
CA GLY A 302 -0.46 4.27 5.81
C GLY A 302 -0.19 5.05 4.54
N HIS A 303 -0.50 4.42 3.40
CA HIS A 303 -0.21 4.95 2.06
C HIS A 303 -0.72 6.38 1.83
N SER A 304 -1.90 6.73 2.36
CA SER A 304 -2.47 8.07 2.23
C SER A 304 -1.66 9.13 3.00
N LEU A 305 -1.17 8.78 4.20
CA LEU A 305 -0.33 9.66 5.03
C LEU A 305 1.05 9.87 4.40
N ILE A 306 1.61 8.82 3.79
CA ILE A 306 2.89 8.87 3.10
C ILE A 306 2.78 9.73 1.84
N LYS A 307 1.73 9.57 1.01
CA LYS A 307 1.48 10.44 -0.15
C LYS A 307 1.42 11.93 0.22
N LYS A 308 0.78 12.26 1.33
CA LYS A 308 0.76 13.62 1.84
C LYS A 308 2.16 14.08 2.26
N LYS A 309 2.88 13.24 3.00
CA LYS A 309 4.23 13.55 3.50
C LYS A 309 5.24 13.73 2.36
N ILE A 310 5.14 12.96 1.27
CA ILE A 310 5.95 13.14 0.06
C ILE A 310 5.81 14.57 -0.47
N LYS A 311 4.58 15.10 -0.57
CA LYS A 311 4.32 16.45 -1.07
C LYS A 311 4.88 17.52 -0.11
N GLU A 312 4.68 17.34 1.20
CA GLU A 312 5.17 18.27 2.23
C GLU A 312 6.69 18.38 2.22
N GLU A 313 7.40 17.25 2.17
CA GLU A 313 8.86 17.18 2.24
C GLU A 313 9.54 17.25 0.87
N LYS A 314 8.77 17.20 -0.23
CA LYS A 314 9.27 17.03 -1.60
C LYS A 314 10.19 15.82 -1.73
N ALA A 315 9.80 14.72 -1.09
CA ALA A 315 10.58 13.50 -1.11
C ALA A 315 10.57 12.87 -2.50
N LEU A 316 11.69 12.29 -2.91
CA LEU A 316 11.83 11.64 -4.22
C LEU A 316 11.44 10.17 -4.21
N LEU A 317 11.48 9.56 -3.03
CA LEU A 317 11.18 8.16 -2.82
C LEU A 317 10.51 7.99 -1.46
N ALA A 318 9.52 7.12 -1.40
CA ALA A 318 8.97 6.66 -0.14
C ALA A 318 8.56 5.19 -0.24
N GLY A 319 8.43 4.50 0.90
CA GLY A 319 7.96 3.12 0.90
C GLY A 319 7.62 2.59 2.28
N GLU A 320 6.81 1.54 2.26
CA GLU A 320 6.44 0.75 3.43
C GLU A 320 6.98 -0.67 3.32
N MET A 321 7.23 -1.30 4.44
CA MET A 321 7.61 -2.71 4.49
C MET A 321 6.59 -3.62 3.79
N SER A 322 5.32 -3.23 3.81
CA SER A 322 4.21 -3.94 3.16
C SER A 322 4.25 -3.93 1.63
N GLY A 323 5.21 -3.23 1.01
CA GLY A 323 5.38 -3.19 -0.44
C GLY A 323 4.69 -2.02 -1.15
N HIS A 324 4.03 -1.08 -0.44
CA HIS A 324 3.67 0.20 -1.03
C HIS A 324 4.94 1.02 -1.27
N ILE A 325 5.29 1.31 -2.52
CA ILE A 325 6.47 2.10 -2.88
C ILE A 325 6.05 3.24 -3.81
N PHE A 326 6.63 4.41 -3.56
CA PHE A 326 6.21 5.69 -4.14
C PHE A 326 7.43 6.37 -4.75
N PHE A 327 7.45 6.53 -6.07
CA PHE A 327 8.48 7.28 -6.77
C PHE A 327 7.99 8.68 -7.12
N ALA A 328 8.76 9.70 -6.79
CA ALA A 328 8.51 11.08 -7.16
C ALA A 328 9.70 11.76 -7.87
N ASP A 329 10.76 11.01 -8.18
CA ASP A 329 11.90 11.49 -8.97
C ASP A 329 11.57 11.59 -10.47
N ARG A 330 10.96 10.54 -11.04
CA ARG A 330 10.54 10.45 -12.45
C ARG A 330 9.08 10.02 -12.60
N PHE A 331 8.31 10.03 -11.49
CA PHE A 331 6.91 9.65 -11.42
C PHE A 331 6.14 10.61 -10.51
N PHE A 332 4.91 10.29 -10.13
CA PHE A 332 3.99 11.25 -9.52
C PHE A 332 3.88 11.17 -7.99
N GLY A 333 4.59 10.25 -7.33
CA GLY A 333 4.61 10.14 -5.87
C GLY A 333 3.39 9.42 -5.27
N PHE A 334 2.75 8.53 -6.02
CA PHE A 334 1.75 7.61 -5.48
C PHE A 334 2.28 6.17 -5.50
N ASP A 335 1.65 5.29 -4.71
CA ASP A 335 1.95 3.87 -4.62
C ASP A 335 1.58 3.15 -5.91
N ASP A 336 2.60 2.52 -6.53
CA ASP A 336 2.44 1.83 -7.80
C ASP A 336 3.41 0.65 -7.89
N ALA A 337 2.89 -0.56 -7.67
CA ALA A 337 3.72 -1.75 -7.69
C ALA A 337 4.20 -2.11 -9.10
N ILE A 338 3.43 -1.77 -10.13
CA ILE A 338 3.80 -2.04 -11.53
C ILE A 338 4.94 -1.13 -11.96
N TYR A 339 4.85 0.17 -11.66
CA TYR A 339 5.95 1.10 -11.92
C TYR A 339 7.19 0.76 -11.09
N THR A 340 7.01 0.41 -9.80
CA THR A 340 8.09 -0.04 -8.92
C THR A 340 8.82 -1.25 -9.49
N SER A 341 8.08 -2.23 -10.01
CA SER A 341 8.67 -3.40 -10.67
C SER A 341 9.50 -3.01 -11.90
N ALA A 342 8.99 -2.11 -12.74
CA ALA A 342 9.70 -1.63 -13.91
C ALA A 342 11.01 -0.88 -13.52
N ARG A 343 10.99 -0.08 -12.44
CA ARG A 343 12.19 0.57 -11.87
C ARG A 343 13.20 -0.44 -11.33
N LEU A 344 12.72 -1.52 -10.69
CA LEU A 344 13.60 -2.60 -10.21
C LEU A 344 14.26 -3.32 -11.38
N LEU A 345 13.52 -3.64 -12.43
CA LEU A 345 14.06 -4.25 -13.65
C LEU A 345 15.09 -3.34 -14.33
N GLU A 346 14.82 -2.04 -14.42
CA GLU A 346 15.78 -1.06 -14.95
C GLU A 346 17.08 -1.05 -14.15
N LEU A 347 16.99 -1.01 -12.82
CA LEU A 347 18.14 -1.04 -11.91
C LEU A 347 18.95 -2.32 -12.10
N LEU A 348 18.31 -3.48 -12.09
CA LEU A 348 18.96 -4.78 -12.26
C LEU A 348 19.58 -4.94 -13.64
N SER A 349 18.96 -4.39 -14.68
CA SER A 349 19.50 -4.48 -16.05
C SER A 349 20.84 -3.76 -16.22
N ARG A 350 21.10 -2.74 -15.40
CA ARG A 350 22.36 -1.96 -15.39
C ARG A 350 23.47 -2.58 -14.51
N SER A 351 23.13 -3.62 -13.74
CA SER A 351 24.06 -4.25 -12.80
C SER A 351 24.56 -5.59 -13.30
N ASP A 352 25.86 -5.87 -13.09
CA ASP A 352 26.43 -7.22 -13.31
C ASP A 352 26.17 -8.17 -12.14
N LYS A 353 25.76 -7.62 -10.97
CA LYS A 353 25.42 -8.43 -9.80
C LYS A 353 24.02 -8.99 -9.90
N LYS A 354 23.81 -10.19 -9.38
CA LYS A 354 22.49 -10.74 -9.10
C LYS A 354 21.82 -9.97 -7.96
N ILE A 355 20.51 -9.98 -7.91
CA ILE A 355 19.78 -9.24 -6.87
C ILE A 355 20.14 -9.70 -5.46
N SER A 356 20.37 -11.00 -5.24
CA SER A 356 20.80 -11.55 -3.94
C SER A 356 22.19 -11.04 -3.49
N GLU A 357 23.03 -10.57 -4.42
CA GLU A 357 24.37 -10.07 -4.13
C GLU A 357 24.38 -8.58 -3.81
N MET A 358 23.31 -7.86 -4.14
CA MET A 358 23.22 -6.41 -3.96
C MET A 358 23.12 -5.96 -2.49
N PHE A 359 22.86 -6.90 -1.59
CA PHE A 359 22.75 -6.67 -0.15
C PHE A 359 23.97 -7.17 0.64
N SER A 360 24.95 -7.76 -0.03
CA SER A 360 26.09 -8.45 0.62
C SER A 360 27.00 -7.55 1.45
N ASP A 361 26.94 -6.25 1.24
CA ASP A 361 27.73 -5.22 1.97
C ASP A 361 26.95 -4.60 3.15
N LEU A 362 25.69 -4.97 3.33
CA LEU A 362 24.88 -4.47 4.44
C LEU A 362 25.15 -5.25 5.73
N PRO A 363 24.99 -4.61 6.90
CA PRO A 363 25.07 -5.32 8.17
C PRO A 363 23.97 -6.37 8.25
N GLN A 364 24.30 -7.53 8.79
CA GLN A 364 23.32 -8.56 9.09
C GLN A 364 22.53 -8.16 10.34
N THR A 365 21.21 -8.19 10.25
CA THR A 365 20.31 -7.97 11.38
C THR A 365 19.35 -9.14 11.55
N PHE A 366 18.86 -9.31 12.75
CA PHE A 366 17.85 -10.29 13.13
C PHE A 366 16.55 -9.55 13.42
N ASN A 367 15.45 -9.96 12.82
CA ASN A 367 14.17 -9.28 12.99
C ASN A 367 13.02 -10.27 13.12
N THR A 368 11.91 -9.80 13.70
CA THR A 368 10.66 -10.56 13.74
C THR A 368 9.77 -10.18 12.56
N PRO A 369 8.87 -11.07 12.13
CA PRO A 369 7.67 -10.63 11.42
C PRO A 369 6.83 -9.70 12.29
N GLU A 370 5.77 -9.13 11.75
CA GLU A 370 4.78 -8.40 12.55
C GLU A 370 4.10 -9.36 13.53
N ILE A 371 4.13 -9.00 14.81
CA ILE A 371 3.43 -9.72 15.86
C ILE A 371 2.17 -8.94 16.20
N ARG A 372 1.02 -9.59 16.15
CA ARG A 372 -0.27 -8.96 16.47
C ARG A 372 -0.83 -9.49 17.76
N ILE A 373 -1.25 -8.57 18.64
CA ILE A 373 -1.90 -8.85 19.92
C ILE A 373 -3.27 -8.19 19.86
N TYR A 374 -4.33 -8.95 20.12
CA TYR A 374 -5.68 -8.39 20.17
C TYR A 374 -5.78 -7.29 21.23
N ALA A 375 -6.34 -6.16 20.85
CA ALA A 375 -6.69 -5.05 21.72
C ALA A 375 -7.82 -4.24 21.07
N SER A 376 -8.92 -4.05 21.78
CA SER A 376 -10.08 -3.30 21.25
C SER A 376 -9.72 -1.84 20.94
N ASP A 377 -10.50 -1.23 20.08
CA ASP A 377 -10.32 0.17 19.68
C ASP A 377 -10.37 1.14 20.87
N GLU A 378 -11.08 0.78 21.95
CA GLU A 378 -11.22 1.60 23.16
C GLU A 378 -9.94 1.68 23.98
N VAL A 379 -9.12 0.62 23.97
CA VAL A 379 -7.96 0.48 24.90
C VAL A 379 -6.61 0.50 24.19
N LYS A 380 -6.51 0.10 22.92
CA LYS A 380 -5.23 -0.06 22.21
C LYS A 380 -4.34 1.19 22.25
N PHE A 381 -4.92 2.38 22.09
CA PHE A 381 -4.16 3.63 22.12
C PHE A 381 -3.66 3.97 23.55
N LYS A 382 -4.46 3.64 24.58
CA LYS A 382 -4.07 3.83 25.99
C LYS A 382 -2.92 2.91 26.37
N ILE A 383 -2.96 1.65 25.90
CA ILE A 383 -1.88 0.69 26.11
C ILE A 383 -0.57 1.23 25.51
N VAL A 384 -0.61 1.72 24.27
CA VAL A 384 0.58 2.28 23.60
C VAL A 384 1.15 3.47 24.35
N GLU A 385 0.30 4.39 24.85
CA GLU A 385 0.74 5.54 25.64
C GLU A 385 1.38 5.14 26.99
N ASP A 386 0.87 4.11 27.65
CA ASP A 386 1.46 3.62 28.91
C ASP A 386 2.79 2.89 28.66
N VAL A 387 2.89 2.09 27.59
CA VAL A 387 4.15 1.47 27.17
C VAL A 387 5.19 2.55 26.83
N LYS A 388 4.79 3.61 26.10
CA LYS A 388 5.65 4.75 25.80
C LYS A 388 6.22 5.41 27.04
N LYS A 389 5.37 5.69 28.06
CA LYS A 389 5.81 6.28 29.32
C LYS A 389 6.82 5.40 30.06
N GLU A 390 6.63 4.07 30.05
CA GLU A 390 7.55 3.13 30.71
C GLU A 390 8.89 3.03 29.98
N LEU A 391 8.87 2.86 28.64
CA LEU A 391 10.09 2.70 27.85
C LEU A 391 10.91 4.01 27.75
N ALA A 392 10.26 5.17 27.67
CA ALA A 392 10.92 6.47 27.61
C ALA A 392 11.74 6.83 28.86
N GLN A 393 11.48 6.16 29.99
CA GLN A 393 12.30 6.33 31.21
C GLN A 393 13.68 5.68 31.08
N LYS A 394 13.84 4.72 30.17
CA LYS A 394 15.05 3.91 30.06
C LYS A 394 15.76 4.10 28.71
N TYR A 395 15.03 4.40 27.64
CA TYR A 395 15.52 4.40 26.27
C TYR A 395 15.04 5.65 25.52
N PRO A 396 15.82 6.15 24.53
CA PRO A 396 15.31 7.08 23.54
C PRO A 396 14.13 6.45 22.78
N VAL A 397 13.09 7.23 22.51
CA VAL A 397 11.89 6.77 21.80
C VAL A 397 11.58 7.64 20.60
N ILE A 398 11.06 7.03 19.53
CA ILE A 398 10.44 7.68 18.40
C ILE A 398 8.94 7.39 18.49
N ASP A 399 8.13 8.45 18.56
CA ASP A 399 6.69 8.37 18.86
C ASP A 399 5.79 8.87 17.72
N VAL A 400 6.31 8.86 16.51
CA VAL A 400 5.59 9.35 15.32
C VAL A 400 4.36 8.50 14.98
N ASP A 401 4.40 7.19 15.28
CA ASP A 401 3.28 6.25 15.13
C ASP A 401 3.45 5.09 16.15
N GLY A 402 2.87 5.26 17.32
CA GLY A 402 3.11 4.37 18.46
C GLY A 402 4.40 4.73 19.21
N VAL A 403 5.15 3.73 19.65
CA VAL A 403 6.43 3.89 20.34
C VAL A 403 7.47 2.93 19.76
N ARG A 404 8.54 3.46 19.18
CA ARG A 404 9.73 2.72 18.77
C ARG A 404 10.84 3.06 19.73
N ALA A 405 11.14 2.17 20.66
CA ALA A 405 12.22 2.31 21.64
C ALA A 405 13.55 1.88 21.01
N ILE A 406 14.60 2.68 21.21
CA ILE A 406 15.93 2.46 20.63
C ILE A 406 16.84 1.91 21.73
N PHE A 407 17.22 0.65 21.58
CA PHE A 407 18.15 -0.04 22.45
C PHE A 407 19.59 0.07 21.91
N PRO A 408 20.63 -0.17 22.72
CA PRO A 408 22.01 -0.14 22.23
C PRO A 408 22.30 -1.10 21.07
N THR A 409 21.56 -2.22 21.01
CA THR A 409 21.77 -3.32 20.03
C THR A 409 20.58 -3.55 19.11
N GLY A 410 19.64 -2.62 19.04
CA GLY A 410 18.46 -2.78 18.17
C GLY A 410 17.31 -1.85 18.54
N TRP A 411 16.11 -2.23 18.17
CA TRP A 411 14.90 -1.47 18.49
C TRP A 411 13.67 -2.38 18.66
N GLY A 412 12.67 -1.88 19.38
CA GLY A 412 11.36 -2.52 19.52
C GLY A 412 10.24 -1.53 19.33
N LEU A 413 9.23 -1.92 18.54
CA LEU A 413 8.05 -1.12 18.20
C LEU A 413 6.80 -1.71 18.83
N VAL A 414 5.95 -0.83 19.38
CA VAL A 414 4.56 -1.11 19.73
C VAL A 414 3.70 0.00 19.16
N ARG A 415 2.73 -0.33 18.33
CA ARG A 415 1.76 0.63 17.76
C ARG A 415 0.35 0.08 17.77
N ALA A 416 -0.64 0.96 17.82
CA ALA A 416 -2.04 0.60 17.60
C ALA A 416 -2.33 0.51 16.10
N SER A 417 -2.97 -0.58 15.66
CA SER A 417 -3.44 -0.68 14.28
C SER A 417 -4.58 0.33 14.02
N ASN A 418 -4.54 1.05 12.89
CA ASN A 418 -5.60 1.96 12.47
C ASN A 418 -6.75 1.26 11.73
N THR A 419 -6.58 -0.03 11.39
CA THR A 419 -7.52 -0.79 10.55
C THR A 419 -8.07 -2.04 11.23
N GLN A 420 -7.47 -2.46 12.36
CA GLN A 420 -7.84 -3.68 13.09
C GLN A 420 -7.80 -3.44 14.61
N GLU A 421 -8.53 -4.22 15.36
CA GLU A 421 -8.49 -4.26 16.83
C GLU A 421 -7.24 -5.00 17.31
N ALA A 422 -6.07 -4.38 17.10
CA ALA A 422 -4.80 -5.01 17.43
C ALA A 422 -3.71 -3.98 17.78
N LEU A 423 -2.80 -4.41 18.64
CA LEU A 423 -1.44 -3.88 18.74
C LEU A 423 -0.56 -4.61 17.74
N VAL A 424 0.31 -3.86 17.08
CA VAL A 424 1.33 -4.37 16.15
C VAL A 424 2.70 -4.15 16.77
N LEU A 425 3.44 -5.24 16.95
CA LEU A 425 4.81 -5.23 17.46
C LEU A 425 5.76 -5.69 16.37
N ARG A 426 6.95 -5.08 16.33
CA ARG A 426 8.08 -5.54 15.51
C ARG A 426 9.39 -5.23 16.22
N PHE A 427 10.40 -6.09 15.99
CA PHE A 427 11.69 -6.00 16.63
C PHE A 427 12.81 -6.26 15.64
N GLU A 428 13.96 -5.61 15.85
CA GLU A 428 15.18 -5.83 15.10
C GLU A 428 16.37 -5.62 16.03
N ALA A 429 17.39 -6.46 15.88
CA ALA A 429 18.65 -6.39 16.66
C ALA A 429 19.84 -6.93 15.90
N ASP A 430 21.04 -6.63 16.41
CA ASP A 430 22.34 -7.05 15.84
C ASP A 430 22.62 -8.54 16.06
N THR A 431 21.99 -9.19 17.07
CA THR A 431 22.12 -10.62 17.37
C THR A 431 20.76 -11.23 17.77
N GLU A 432 20.64 -12.56 17.70
CA GLU A 432 19.44 -13.27 18.12
C GLU A 432 19.17 -13.13 19.63
N GLU A 433 20.24 -13.13 20.45
CA GLU A 433 20.12 -12.95 21.89
C GLU A 433 19.60 -11.55 22.24
N ALA A 434 20.14 -10.51 21.56
CA ALA A 434 19.67 -9.15 21.73
C ALA A 434 18.23 -8.98 21.26
N LEU A 435 17.86 -9.60 20.13
CA LEU A 435 16.49 -9.60 19.63
C LEU A 435 15.52 -10.18 20.69
N LYS A 436 15.85 -11.32 21.28
CA LYS A 436 15.05 -11.94 22.31
C LYS A 436 14.93 -11.06 23.55
N ALA A 437 16.03 -10.49 24.03
CA ALA A 437 16.03 -9.60 25.20
C ALA A 437 15.15 -8.37 25.00
N ILE A 438 15.23 -7.73 23.82
CA ILE A 438 14.38 -6.58 23.46
C ILE A 438 12.90 -7.00 23.40
N GLN A 439 12.60 -8.14 22.78
CA GLN A 439 11.24 -8.66 22.73
C GLN A 439 10.66 -8.88 24.13
N ASP A 440 11.42 -9.53 25.03
CA ASP A 440 10.97 -9.87 26.38
C ASP A 440 10.68 -8.58 27.17
N GLU A 441 11.56 -7.57 27.10
CA GLU A 441 11.39 -6.30 27.81
C GLU A 441 10.16 -5.52 27.31
N VAL A 442 10.00 -5.39 26.00
CA VAL A 442 8.86 -4.64 25.43
C VAL A 442 7.55 -5.37 25.64
N LYS A 443 7.51 -6.72 25.51
CA LYS A 443 6.32 -7.52 25.81
C LYS A 443 5.90 -7.40 27.27
N GLN A 444 6.85 -7.40 28.21
CA GLN A 444 6.55 -7.15 29.62
C GLN A 444 5.92 -5.77 29.86
N ALA A 445 6.41 -4.72 29.15
CA ALA A 445 5.81 -3.39 29.24
C ALA A 445 4.36 -3.39 28.73
N VAL A 446 4.09 -4.10 27.62
CA VAL A 446 2.73 -4.26 27.07
C VAL A 446 1.82 -5.02 28.06
N GLU A 447 2.28 -6.14 28.62
CA GLU A 447 1.52 -6.93 29.60
C GLU A 447 1.16 -6.11 30.83
N LYS A 448 2.11 -5.35 31.39
CA LYS A 448 1.86 -4.45 32.53
C LYS A 448 0.85 -3.35 32.19
N ALA A 449 0.92 -2.77 30.99
CA ALA A 449 -0.03 -1.75 30.54
C ALA A 449 -1.45 -2.32 30.44
N ILE A 450 -1.61 -3.54 29.91
CA ILE A 450 -2.89 -4.25 29.84
C ILE A 450 -3.44 -4.50 31.25
N GLN A 451 -2.62 -5.05 32.15
CA GLN A 451 -3.04 -5.33 33.55
C GLN A 451 -3.49 -4.07 34.31
N ARG A 452 -2.82 -2.92 34.10
CA ARG A 452 -3.23 -1.65 34.74
C ARG A 452 -4.61 -1.18 34.24
N LEU A 453 -4.93 -1.40 32.96
CA LEU A 453 -6.23 -1.03 32.40
C LEU A 453 -7.36 -1.96 32.85
N GLU A 454 -7.07 -3.25 33.06
CA GLU A 454 -8.04 -4.20 33.62
C GLU A 454 -8.39 -3.94 35.10
N GLN A 455 -7.49 -3.25 35.82
CA GLN A 455 -7.67 -2.91 37.25
C GLN A 455 -8.28 -1.51 37.45
N SER A 456 -8.45 -0.71 36.43
CA SER A 456 -8.98 0.65 36.44
C SER A 456 -10.43 0.72 35.97
#